data_81576158685aef9132bfdc9db600a7c1
#
_entry.id   81576158685aef9132bfdc9db600a7c1
#
_cell.length_a   1.000
_cell.length_b   1.000
_cell.length_c   1.000
_cell.angle_alpha   90.00
_cell.angle_beta   90.00
_cell.angle_gamma   90.00
#
_symmetry.space_group_name_H-M   'P 1'
#
loop_
_entity.id
_entity.type
_entity.pdbx_description
1 polymer ?
#
loop_
_entity_poly.entity_id
_entity_poly.type
_entity_poly.pdbx_seq_one_letter_code
_entity_poly.pdbx_strand_id
1 'polypeptide(L)'
;MCIRDRHDADELSHYSSGTADVEYMFPWGWDELEGVANRGDYDLTQHAQHSGQRIEYFDQQANEKWIPHVIEPAAGATRTAFAFLLAAYEEETIDEDTTRTVLRLDPRLAPYKVAVLPLSKKDTLTPTAHEVFDLVKGRWMSDYDETQSIGKRYARQDEIGTPFCITVDFDTLEDKAVTVRERDSREQDRVAIDQLVNYLSERLPS
;
A
#
# COMPACT_ATOMS: atom_id res chain seq x y z
N MET A 1 -3.85 7.35 -13.77
CA MET A 1 -2.90 8.09 -14.65
C MET A 1 -2.57 9.41 -13.98
N CYS A 2 -1.29 9.84 -13.99
CA CYS A 2 -0.86 11.12 -13.42
C CYS A 2 -0.25 11.99 -14.52
N ILE A 3 -0.41 13.30 -14.41
CA ILE A 3 0.24 14.30 -15.25
C ILE A 3 0.93 15.33 -14.38
N ARG A 4 1.79 16.17 -14.98
CA ARG A 4 2.40 17.31 -14.31
C ARG A 4 1.88 18.59 -14.93
N ASP A 5 1.34 19.47 -14.10
CA ASP A 5 0.97 20.82 -14.46
C ASP A 5 1.96 21.83 -13.88
N ARG A 6 2.09 23.01 -14.52
CA ARG A 6 2.88 24.13 -14.02
C ARG A 6 2.01 25.35 -13.95
N HIS A 7 2.07 26.01 -12.82
CA HIS A 7 1.34 27.25 -12.59
C HIS A 7 1.93 28.40 -13.43
N ASP A 8 1.05 29.20 -13.99
CA ASP A 8 1.42 30.45 -14.62
C ASP A 8 1.85 31.48 -13.57
N ALA A 9 2.57 32.53 -14.00
CA ALA A 9 3.19 33.49 -13.08
C ALA A 9 2.18 34.27 -12.21
N ASP A 10 0.95 34.41 -12.67
CA ASP A 10 -0.16 35.07 -11.97
C ASP A 10 -0.89 34.16 -10.96
N GLU A 11 -0.67 32.86 -11.04
CA GLU A 11 -1.20 31.86 -10.11
C GLU A 11 -0.25 31.56 -8.93
N LEU A 12 1.00 32.04 -9.02
CA LEU A 12 1.99 31.76 -7.99
C LEU A 12 1.67 32.46 -6.66
N SER A 13 1.86 31.72 -5.56
CA SER A 13 1.84 32.28 -4.22
C SER A 13 2.99 33.28 -4.04
N HIS A 14 2.80 34.31 -3.20
CA HIS A 14 3.78 35.37 -2.95
C HIS A 14 5.17 34.90 -2.48
N TYR A 15 5.26 33.69 -1.95
CA TYR A 15 6.49 33.07 -1.48
C TYR A 15 7.13 32.14 -2.52
N SER A 16 6.47 31.89 -3.64
CA SER A 16 6.92 30.93 -4.64
C SER A 16 7.44 31.62 -5.89
N SER A 17 8.58 31.17 -6.38
CA SER A 17 9.14 31.57 -7.67
C SER A 17 8.78 30.57 -8.80
N GLY A 18 8.11 29.48 -8.48
CA GLY A 18 7.60 28.47 -9.40
C GLY A 18 6.91 27.35 -8.66
N THR A 19 5.78 26.90 -9.19
CA THR A 19 5.01 25.76 -8.65
C THR A 19 4.68 24.81 -9.78
N ALA A 20 4.69 23.53 -9.47
CA ALA A 20 4.24 22.46 -10.35
C ALA A 20 3.47 21.44 -9.54
N ASP A 21 2.32 21.01 -10.04
CA ASP A 21 1.50 19.99 -9.44
C ASP A 21 1.65 18.66 -10.16
N VAL A 22 1.57 17.60 -9.38
CA VAL A 22 1.29 16.26 -9.88
C VAL A 22 -0.21 16.05 -9.73
N GLU A 23 -0.92 15.97 -10.84
CA GLU A 23 -2.35 15.71 -10.85
C GLU A 23 -2.65 14.24 -11.11
N TYR A 24 -3.72 13.77 -10.49
CA TYR A 24 -4.27 12.42 -10.71
C TYR A 24 -5.67 12.51 -11.29
N MET A 25 -6.01 11.60 -12.21
CA MET A 25 -7.35 11.49 -12.76
C MET A 25 -8.26 10.79 -11.74
N PHE A 26 -8.93 11.61 -10.94
CA PHE A 26 -9.96 11.18 -9.99
C PHE A 26 -11.30 10.93 -10.70
N PRO A 27 -12.31 10.35 -10.06
CA PRO A 27 -13.64 10.17 -10.66
C PRO A 27 -14.34 11.45 -11.10
N TRP A 28 -13.96 12.60 -10.50
CA TRP A 28 -14.48 13.93 -10.87
C TRP A 28 -13.59 14.69 -11.87
N GLY A 29 -12.49 14.12 -12.33
CA GLY A 29 -11.55 14.72 -13.28
C GLY A 29 -10.14 14.88 -12.71
N TRP A 30 -9.30 15.59 -13.45
CA TRP A 30 -7.95 15.94 -13.03
C TRP A 30 -7.97 16.84 -11.81
N ASP A 31 -7.15 16.53 -10.81
CA ASP A 31 -7.05 17.31 -9.59
C ASP A 31 -5.70 17.02 -8.90
N GLU A 32 -5.21 17.97 -8.11
CA GLU A 32 -3.93 17.92 -7.43
C GLU A 32 -3.80 16.71 -6.52
N LEU A 33 -2.70 15.98 -6.66
CA LEU A 33 -2.26 14.92 -5.77
C LEU A 33 -1.08 15.36 -4.91
N GLU A 34 -0.13 16.08 -5.50
CA GLU A 34 1.06 16.59 -4.85
C GLU A 34 1.46 17.92 -5.50
N GLY A 35 1.75 18.93 -4.68
CA GLY A 35 2.30 20.20 -5.12
C GLY A 35 3.81 20.27 -4.84
N VAL A 36 4.57 20.87 -5.75
CA VAL A 36 6.00 21.13 -5.59
C VAL A 36 6.27 22.61 -5.82
N ALA A 37 6.60 23.35 -4.76
CA ALA A 37 6.86 24.79 -4.81
C ALA A 37 8.35 25.11 -4.64
N ASN A 38 8.87 25.96 -5.50
CA ASN A 38 10.15 26.63 -5.29
C ASN A 38 9.91 27.91 -4.47
N ARG A 39 10.14 27.84 -3.16
CA ARG A 39 9.91 28.93 -2.21
C ARG A 39 11.08 29.93 -2.15
N GLY A 40 12.15 29.69 -2.94
CA GLY A 40 13.35 30.51 -2.90
C GLY A 40 13.98 30.53 -1.51
N ASP A 41 14.54 31.65 -1.14
CA ASP A 41 15.12 31.91 0.18
C ASP A 41 14.14 32.58 1.16
N TYR A 42 12.87 32.76 0.75
CA TYR A 42 11.88 33.52 1.50
C TYR A 42 11.72 33.04 2.95
N ASP A 43 11.45 31.75 3.15
CA ASP A 43 11.18 31.21 4.49
C ASP A 43 12.39 31.34 5.42
N LEU A 44 13.57 30.96 4.94
CA LEU A 44 14.79 31.00 5.76
C LEU A 44 15.22 32.43 6.06
N THR A 45 14.97 33.35 5.13
CA THR A 45 15.17 34.79 5.37
C THR A 45 14.23 35.32 6.46
N GLN A 46 12.94 34.99 6.40
CA GLN A 46 11.97 35.35 7.43
C GLN A 46 12.33 34.74 8.79
N HIS A 47 12.70 33.45 8.82
CA HIS A 47 13.14 32.77 10.04
C HIS A 47 14.39 33.42 10.65
N ALA A 48 15.39 33.75 9.83
CA ALA A 48 16.60 34.43 10.30
C ALA A 48 16.28 35.79 10.90
N GLN A 49 15.44 36.59 10.22
CA GLN A 49 15.05 37.95 10.64
C GLN A 49 14.27 37.93 11.97
N HIS A 50 13.28 37.03 12.11
CA HIS A 50 12.40 36.98 13.28
C HIS A 50 13.04 36.27 14.48
N SER A 51 13.90 35.32 14.28
CA SER A 51 14.62 34.60 15.36
C SER A 51 15.90 35.28 15.81
N GLY A 52 16.47 36.17 14.98
CA GLY A 52 17.82 36.74 15.18
C GLY A 52 18.94 35.70 15.00
N GLN A 53 18.64 34.53 14.50
CA GLN A 53 19.63 33.46 14.26
C GLN A 53 20.14 33.51 12.82
N ARG A 54 21.43 33.20 12.63
CA ARG A 54 21.99 33.01 11.29
C ARG A 54 21.52 31.69 10.70
N ILE A 55 20.88 31.76 9.54
CA ILE A 55 20.45 30.60 8.75
C ILE A 55 21.14 30.70 7.39
N GLU A 56 22.46 30.51 7.41
CA GLU A 56 23.30 30.57 6.21
C GLU A 56 24.01 29.24 6.01
N TYR A 57 24.09 28.78 4.78
CA TYR A 57 24.98 27.71 4.37
C TYR A 57 26.33 28.29 4.01
N PHE A 58 27.41 27.63 4.44
CA PHE A 58 28.78 27.99 4.08
C PHE A 58 29.37 26.93 3.17
N ASP A 59 29.62 27.29 1.93
CA ASP A 59 30.38 26.47 0.99
C ASP A 59 31.89 26.64 1.21
N GLN A 60 32.51 25.59 1.73
CA GLN A 60 33.94 25.60 2.00
C GLN A 60 34.80 25.63 0.73
N GLN A 61 34.30 25.10 -0.39
CA GLN A 61 35.04 25.05 -1.65
C GLN A 61 35.05 26.41 -2.35
N ALA A 62 33.87 27.05 -2.41
CA ALA A 62 33.72 28.39 -2.98
C ALA A 62 34.12 29.51 -2.00
N ASN A 63 34.23 29.22 -0.70
CA ASN A 63 34.39 30.17 0.39
C ASN A 63 33.28 31.25 0.40
N GLU A 64 32.05 30.84 0.10
CA GLU A 64 30.87 31.71 0.00
C GLU A 64 29.80 31.31 1.01
N LYS A 65 28.99 32.28 1.38
CA LYS A 65 27.82 32.09 2.25
C LYS A 65 26.57 32.59 1.57
N TRP A 66 25.48 31.81 1.67
CA TRP A 66 24.18 32.25 1.22
C TRP A 66 23.06 31.60 2.04
N ILE A 67 21.85 32.15 1.94
CA ILE A 67 20.63 31.54 2.45
C ILE A 67 20.15 30.52 1.42
N PRO A 68 20.03 29.23 1.77
CA PRO A 68 19.59 28.20 0.83
C PRO A 68 18.15 28.44 0.33
N HIS A 69 17.88 28.01 -0.91
CA HIS A 69 16.53 27.94 -1.41
C HIS A 69 15.83 26.69 -0.87
N VAL A 70 14.54 26.83 -0.62
CA VAL A 70 13.67 25.74 -0.16
C VAL A 70 12.82 25.25 -1.33
N ILE A 71 12.89 23.97 -1.61
CA ILE A 71 11.97 23.27 -2.49
C ILE A 71 11.05 22.45 -1.59
N GLU A 72 9.76 22.73 -1.66
CA GLU A 72 8.71 22.12 -0.84
C GLU A 72 7.87 21.15 -1.67
N PRO A 73 8.09 19.84 -1.59
CA PRO A 73 7.09 18.87 -2.02
C PRO A 73 6.05 18.69 -0.91
N ALA A 74 4.76 18.74 -1.27
CA ALA A 74 3.65 18.59 -0.33
C ALA A 74 2.58 17.67 -0.91
N ALA A 75 2.25 16.60 -0.20
CA ALA A 75 1.22 15.64 -0.60
C ALA A 75 0.24 15.38 0.54
N GLY A 76 -1.05 15.32 0.23
CA GLY A 76 -2.10 14.96 1.17
C GLY A 76 -2.11 13.44 1.43
N ALA A 77 -1.82 13.00 2.65
CA ALA A 77 -1.78 11.56 2.99
C ALA A 77 -3.09 10.84 2.67
N THR A 78 -4.24 11.43 3.00
CA THR A 78 -5.57 10.85 2.73
C THR A 78 -5.90 10.85 1.24
N ARG A 79 -5.53 11.90 0.51
CA ARG A 79 -5.71 12.00 -0.94
C ARG A 79 -4.85 10.97 -1.67
N THR A 80 -3.61 10.79 -1.25
CA THR A 80 -2.70 9.77 -1.76
C THR A 80 -3.24 8.36 -1.49
N ALA A 81 -3.68 8.08 -0.27
CA ALA A 81 -4.31 6.79 0.07
C ALA A 81 -5.56 6.52 -0.81
N PHE A 82 -6.38 7.54 -1.05
CA PHE A 82 -7.54 7.42 -1.93
C PHE A 82 -7.15 7.13 -3.39
N ALA A 83 -6.11 7.79 -3.90
CA ALA A 83 -5.59 7.51 -5.24
C ALA A 83 -5.08 6.06 -5.37
N PHE A 84 -4.41 5.51 -4.34
CA PHE A 84 -4.02 4.11 -4.33
C PHE A 84 -5.21 3.14 -4.32
N LEU A 85 -6.25 3.45 -3.53
CA LEU A 85 -7.48 2.64 -3.53
C LEU A 85 -8.17 2.65 -4.89
N LEU A 86 -8.30 3.83 -5.52
CA LEU A 86 -8.87 3.96 -6.86
C LEU A 86 -8.06 3.19 -7.92
N ALA A 87 -6.73 3.27 -7.84
CA ALA A 87 -5.85 2.58 -8.78
C ALA A 87 -5.86 1.05 -8.59
N ALA A 88 -6.16 0.58 -7.38
CA ALA A 88 -6.18 -0.84 -7.03
C ALA A 88 -7.56 -1.49 -7.22
N TYR A 89 -8.63 -0.70 -7.26
CA TYR A 89 -10.00 -1.22 -7.39
C TYR A 89 -10.25 -1.77 -8.78
N GLU A 90 -10.74 -3.00 -8.85
CA GLU A 90 -11.12 -3.67 -10.10
C GLU A 90 -12.34 -4.56 -9.90
N GLU A 91 -13.25 -4.53 -10.88
CA GLU A 91 -14.33 -5.49 -11.03
C GLU A 91 -13.96 -6.46 -12.16
N GLU A 92 -13.62 -7.69 -11.79
CA GLU A 92 -13.18 -8.72 -12.72
C GLU A 92 -14.35 -9.66 -13.03
N THR A 93 -14.71 -9.79 -14.31
CA THR A 93 -15.69 -10.79 -14.76
C THR A 93 -15.00 -12.16 -14.81
N ILE A 94 -15.46 -13.09 -13.99
CA ILE A 94 -14.92 -14.46 -13.91
C ILE A 94 -15.59 -15.36 -14.94
N ASP A 95 -16.92 -15.26 -15.05
CA ASP A 95 -17.76 -15.97 -16.02
C ASP A 95 -18.99 -15.11 -16.37
N GLU A 96 -19.93 -15.67 -17.19
CA GLU A 96 -21.09 -14.91 -17.69
C GLU A 96 -21.95 -14.29 -16.59
N ASP A 97 -22.00 -14.90 -15.39
CA ASP A 97 -22.89 -14.49 -14.29
C ASP A 97 -22.14 -14.04 -13.03
N THR A 98 -20.80 -14.14 -13.01
CA THR A 98 -20.02 -13.93 -11.79
C THR A 98 -19.00 -12.81 -11.98
N THR A 99 -19.14 -11.77 -11.16
CA THR A 99 -18.15 -10.69 -11.05
C THR A 99 -17.47 -10.77 -9.69
N ARG A 100 -16.17 -10.53 -9.67
CA ARG A 100 -15.34 -10.42 -8.48
C ARG A 100 -14.87 -8.99 -8.31
N THR A 101 -15.08 -8.42 -7.12
CA THR A 101 -14.44 -7.18 -6.71
C THR A 101 -13.09 -7.50 -6.09
N VAL A 102 -12.04 -6.84 -6.51
CA VAL A 102 -10.70 -7.03 -5.99
C VAL A 102 -9.97 -5.69 -5.82
N LEU A 103 -9.27 -5.53 -4.70
CA LEU A 103 -8.29 -4.46 -4.52
C LEU A 103 -6.89 -5.00 -4.79
N ARG A 104 -6.32 -4.66 -5.96
CA ARG A 104 -4.96 -5.05 -6.35
C ARG A 104 -3.92 -4.12 -5.73
N LEU A 105 -3.98 -3.96 -4.42
CA LEU A 105 -2.99 -3.20 -3.69
C LEU A 105 -1.61 -3.85 -3.79
N ASP A 106 -0.58 -3.03 -3.93
CA ASP A 106 0.79 -3.50 -3.71
C ASP A 106 0.87 -4.23 -2.36
N PRO A 107 1.50 -5.40 -2.25
CA PRO A 107 1.59 -6.14 -0.99
C PRO A 107 2.12 -5.33 0.19
N ARG A 108 2.93 -4.28 -0.07
CA ARG A 108 3.40 -3.34 0.97
C ARG A 108 2.26 -2.52 1.59
N LEU A 109 1.22 -2.22 0.81
CA LEU A 109 0.09 -1.38 1.21
C LEU A 109 -1.12 -2.18 1.70
N ALA A 110 -1.21 -3.47 1.38
CA ALA A 110 -2.32 -4.32 1.81
C ALA A 110 -2.45 -4.32 3.34
N PRO A 111 -3.65 -4.12 3.92
CA PRO A 111 -3.86 -4.13 5.38
C PRO A 111 -3.46 -5.44 6.01
N TYR A 112 -3.90 -6.56 5.43
CA TYR A 112 -3.45 -7.90 5.77
C TYR A 112 -2.57 -8.44 4.65
N LYS A 113 -1.49 -9.11 5.02
CA LYS A 113 -0.57 -9.76 4.08
C LYS A 113 -1.01 -11.18 3.78
N VAL A 114 -1.59 -11.82 4.78
CA VAL A 114 -1.97 -13.23 4.76
C VAL A 114 -3.32 -13.40 5.45
N ALA A 115 -4.18 -14.27 4.92
CA ALA A 115 -5.37 -14.73 5.61
C ALA A 115 -5.35 -16.24 5.76
N VAL A 116 -5.71 -16.76 6.93
CA VAL A 116 -5.84 -18.20 7.19
C VAL A 116 -7.32 -18.58 7.23
N LEU A 117 -7.72 -19.46 6.33
CA LEU A 117 -9.10 -19.79 6.04
C LEU A 117 -9.29 -21.32 6.18
N PRO A 118 -9.73 -21.86 7.35
CA PRO A 118 -10.05 -23.28 7.43
C PRO A 118 -11.17 -23.62 6.45
N LEU A 119 -11.06 -24.70 5.70
CA LEU A 119 -12.07 -25.11 4.71
C LEU A 119 -13.46 -25.29 5.34
N SER A 120 -13.49 -25.74 6.59
CA SER A 120 -14.71 -25.96 7.36
C SER A 120 -14.48 -25.63 8.84
N LYS A 121 -15.51 -25.11 9.50
CA LYS A 121 -15.54 -24.89 10.94
C LYS A 121 -15.81 -26.21 11.70
N LYS A 122 -14.94 -27.19 11.52
CA LYS A 122 -14.98 -28.46 12.26
C LYS A 122 -13.85 -28.48 13.28
N ASP A 123 -14.16 -29.03 14.44
CA ASP A 123 -13.20 -29.18 15.55
C ASP A 123 -11.91 -29.94 15.13
N THR A 124 -11.98 -30.72 14.06
CA THR A 124 -10.81 -31.43 13.51
C THR A 124 -9.84 -30.52 12.75
N LEU A 125 -10.30 -29.44 12.11
CA LEU A 125 -9.47 -28.51 11.34
C LEU A 125 -9.03 -27.29 12.14
N THR A 126 -9.88 -26.84 13.06
CA THR A 126 -9.65 -25.60 13.81
C THR A 126 -8.29 -25.56 14.55
N PRO A 127 -7.83 -26.62 15.25
CA PRO A 127 -6.52 -26.58 15.92
C PRO A 127 -5.38 -26.34 14.93
N THR A 128 -5.32 -27.11 13.82
CA THR A 128 -4.27 -26.94 12.81
C THR A 128 -4.35 -25.57 12.13
N ALA A 129 -5.56 -25.03 11.90
CA ALA A 129 -5.72 -23.70 11.33
C ALA A 129 -5.19 -22.61 12.27
N HIS A 130 -5.40 -22.76 13.57
CA HIS A 130 -4.82 -21.84 14.57
C HIS A 130 -3.29 -21.98 14.66
N GLU A 131 -2.73 -23.18 14.58
CA GLU A 131 -1.28 -23.38 14.52
C GLU A 131 -0.67 -22.68 13.30
N VAL A 132 -1.30 -22.81 12.13
CA VAL A 132 -0.87 -22.10 10.90
C VAL A 132 -1.00 -20.59 11.07
N PHE A 133 -2.10 -20.10 11.66
CA PHE A 133 -2.28 -18.69 11.94
C PHE A 133 -1.22 -18.14 12.90
N ASP A 134 -0.95 -18.85 13.99
CA ASP A 134 0.08 -18.47 14.97
C ASP A 134 1.48 -18.42 14.34
N LEU A 135 1.76 -19.28 13.36
CA LEU A 135 3.01 -19.29 12.61
C LEU A 135 3.21 -18.02 11.79
N VAL A 136 2.15 -17.52 11.13
CA VAL A 136 2.26 -16.37 10.21
C VAL A 136 2.03 -15.02 10.88
N LYS A 137 1.14 -14.92 11.87
CA LYS A 137 0.78 -13.66 12.54
C LYS A 137 1.94 -12.96 13.26
N GLY A 138 2.97 -13.71 13.62
CA GLY A 138 4.17 -13.17 14.26
C GLY A 138 5.09 -12.39 13.30
N ARG A 139 4.89 -12.54 11.99
CA ARG A 139 5.71 -11.90 10.94
C ARG A 139 4.94 -10.89 10.10
N TRP A 140 3.66 -11.18 9.83
CA TRP A 140 2.82 -10.36 8.97
C TRP A 140 1.48 -10.06 9.64
N MET A 141 0.94 -8.88 9.35
CA MET A 141 -0.46 -8.59 9.66
C MET A 141 -1.33 -9.63 8.97
N SER A 142 -1.98 -10.47 9.76
CA SER A 142 -2.72 -11.64 9.28
C SER A 142 -4.15 -11.63 9.78
N ASP A 143 -5.07 -12.12 8.96
CA ASP A 143 -6.47 -12.34 9.30
C ASP A 143 -6.78 -13.82 9.45
N TYR A 144 -7.79 -14.14 10.27
CA TYR A 144 -8.32 -15.49 10.44
C TYR A 144 -9.83 -15.46 10.27
N ASP A 145 -10.35 -16.16 9.27
CA ASP A 145 -11.77 -16.16 8.99
C ASP A 145 -12.32 -17.58 8.79
N GLU A 146 -13.26 -17.96 9.61
CA GLU A 146 -13.98 -19.24 9.54
C GLU A 146 -15.48 -19.08 9.28
N THR A 147 -15.94 -17.85 8.92
CA THR A 147 -17.34 -17.54 8.78
C THR A 147 -17.85 -17.77 7.36
N GLN A 148 -19.03 -18.36 7.20
CA GLN A 148 -19.67 -18.67 5.93
C GLN A 148 -18.89 -19.70 5.07
N SER A 149 -19.13 -19.75 3.74
CA SER A 149 -18.43 -20.65 2.82
C SER A 149 -17.04 -20.15 2.48
N ILE A 150 -16.14 -21.07 2.08
CA ILE A 150 -14.77 -20.73 1.68
C ILE A 150 -14.74 -19.72 0.51
N GLY A 151 -15.64 -19.83 -0.45
CA GLY A 151 -15.73 -18.87 -1.56
C GLY A 151 -16.04 -17.45 -1.09
N LYS A 152 -16.93 -17.27 -0.09
CA LYS A 152 -17.23 -15.96 0.49
C LYS A 152 -16.05 -15.39 1.30
N ARG A 153 -15.26 -16.26 1.92
CA ARG A 153 -14.04 -15.82 2.64
C ARG A 153 -12.99 -15.33 1.65
N TYR A 154 -12.77 -16.04 0.56
CA TYR A 154 -11.88 -15.57 -0.51
C TYR A 154 -12.36 -14.22 -1.08
N ALA A 155 -13.66 -14.06 -1.34
CA ALA A 155 -14.20 -12.81 -1.84
C ALA A 155 -13.91 -11.63 -0.90
N ARG A 156 -14.13 -11.80 0.42
CA ARG A 156 -13.79 -10.76 1.41
C ARG A 156 -12.31 -10.40 1.41
N GLN A 157 -11.44 -11.39 1.28
CA GLN A 157 -9.99 -11.14 1.25
C GLN A 157 -9.55 -10.47 -0.05
N ASP A 158 -10.18 -10.82 -1.17
CA ASP A 158 -9.98 -10.13 -2.45
C ASP A 158 -10.44 -8.66 -2.37
N GLU A 159 -11.62 -8.40 -1.76
CA GLU A 159 -12.21 -7.06 -1.58
C GLU A 159 -11.35 -6.14 -0.70
N ILE A 160 -10.63 -6.65 0.29
CA ILE A 160 -9.73 -5.86 1.14
C ILE A 160 -8.26 -5.89 0.69
N GLY A 161 -7.97 -6.63 -0.37
CA GLY A 161 -6.66 -6.63 -1.03
C GLY A 161 -5.60 -7.51 -0.38
N THR A 162 -5.99 -8.56 0.37
CA THR A 162 -5.04 -9.51 0.96
C THR A 162 -4.32 -10.31 -0.12
N PRO A 163 -2.97 -10.24 -0.23
CA PRO A 163 -2.23 -10.88 -1.33
C PRO A 163 -2.26 -12.40 -1.31
N PHE A 164 -2.25 -13.03 -0.12
CA PHE A 164 -2.21 -14.47 0.01
C PHE A 164 -3.25 -15.00 0.99
N CYS A 165 -3.99 -16.03 0.56
CA CYS A 165 -4.92 -16.77 1.41
C CYS A 165 -4.43 -18.20 1.57
N ILE A 166 -4.36 -18.66 2.82
CA ILE A 166 -3.94 -20.01 3.20
C ILE A 166 -5.18 -20.80 3.58
N THR A 167 -5.47 -21.86 2.84
CA THR A 167 -6.56 -22.78 3.19
C THR A 167 -6.02 -24.02 3.88
N VAL A 168 -6.55 -24.25 5.07
CA VAL A 168 -6.35 -25.48 5.85
C VAL A 168 -7.54 -26.41 5.57
N ASP A 169 -7.28 -27.54 4.92
CA ASP A 169 -8.26 -28.53 4.50
C ASP A 169 -8.08 -29.88 5.20
N PHE A 170 -8.87 -30.87 4.83
CA PHE A 170 -8.77 -32.20 5.45
C PHE A 170 -7.49 -32.95 5.06
N ASP A 171 -6.98 -32.73 3.84
CA ASP A 171 -5.73 -33.33 3.39
C ASP A 171 -4.54 -32.77 4.18
N THR A 172 -4.64 -31.53 4.69
CA THR A 172 -3.63 -30.92 5.56
C THR A 172 -3.35 -31.76 6.83
N LEU A 173 -4.35 -32.48 7.33
CA LEU A 173 -4.19 -33.33 8.52
C LEU A 173 -3.28 -34.55 8.23
N GLU A 174 -3.26 -34.99 6.97
CA GLU A 174 -2.51 -36.14 6.51
C GLU A 174 -1.12 -35.76 6.00
N ASP A 175 -1.06 -34.79 5.06
CA ASP A 175 0.17 -34.44 4.31
C ASP A 175 0.97 -33.28 4.94
N LYS A 176 0.44 -32.65 6.01
CA LYS A 176 1.06 -31.47 6.65
C LYS A 176 1.36 -30.32 5.70
N ALA A 177 0.54 -30.16 4.65
CA ALA A 177 0.63 -29.06 3.71
C ALA A 177 -0.67 -28.25 3.68
N VAL A 178 -0.59 -27.01 3.25
CA VAL A 178 -1.72 -26.08 3.11
C VAL A 178 -1.80 -25.60 1.66
N THR A 179 -2.99 -25.18 1.26
CA THR A 179 -3.17 -24.55 -0.04
C THR A 179 -2.99 -23.04 0.08
N VAL A 180 -2.00 -22.48 -0.61
CA VAL A 180 -1.75 -21.03 -0.67
C VAL A 180 -2.28 -20.50 -1.99
N ARG A 181 -3.26 -19.60 -1.94
CA ARG A 181 -3.83 -18.93 -3.11
C ARG A 181 -3.30 -17.50 -3.19
N GLU A 182 -2.79 -17.14 -4.36
CA GLU A 182 -2.44 -15.75 -4.68
C GLU A 182 -3.67 -14.98 -5.19
N ARG A 183 -3.83 -13.72 -4.73
CA ARG A 183 -4.97 -12.86 -5.06
C ARG A 183 -5.08 -12.57 -6.55
N ASP A 184 -3.97 -12.18 -7.19
CA ASP A 184 -4.01 -11.60 -8.54
C ASP A 184 -4.15 -12.65 -9.63
N SER A 185 -3.34 -13.70 -9.59
CA SER A 185 -3.40 -14.83 -10.54
C SER A 185 -4.50 -15.83 -10.21
N ARG A 186 -4.91 -15.92 -8.94
CA ARG A 186 -5.76 -16.97 -8.36
C ARG A 186 -5.14 -18.35 -8.40
N GLU A 187 -3.86 -18.45 -8.75
CA GLU A 187 -3.12 -19.69 -8.68
C GLU A 187 -3.03 -20.22 -7.26
N GLN A 188 -2.98 -21.52 -7.13
CA GLN A 188 -2.96 -22.21 -5.85
C GLN A 188 -1.81 -23.20 -5.82
N ASP A 189 -0.94 -23.03 -4.84
CA ASP A 189 0.18 -23.92 -4.58
C ASP A 189 -0.07 -24.77 -3.32
N ARG A 190 0.32 -26.02 -3.36
CA ARG A 190 0.34 -26.89 -2.18
C ARG A 190 1.69 -26.75 -1.49
N VAL A 191 1.71 -26.19 -0.29
CA VAL A 191 2.95 -25.82 0.43
C VAL A 191 2.99 -26.53 1.78
N ALA A 192 4.08 -27.23 2.07
CA ALA A 192 4.30 -27.85 3.37
C ALA A 192 4.34 -26.77 4.49
N ILE A 193 3.72 -27.04 5.65
CA ILE A 193 3.60 -26.05 6.75
C ILE A 193 4.98 -25.61 7.22
N ASP A 194 5.98 -26.49 7.26
CA ASP A 194 7.35 -26.16 7.66
C ASP A 194 8.08 -25.28 6.65
N GLN A 195 7.64 -25.22 5.38
CA GLN A 195 8.17 -24.35 4.32
C GLN A 195 7.35 -23.08 4.11
N LEU A 196 6.20 -22.95 4.75
CA LEU A 196 5.23 -21.88 4.50
C LEU A 196 5.82 -20.49 4.74
N VAL A 197 6.57 -20.32 5.82
CA VAL A 197 7.21 -19.04 6.15
C VAL A 197 8.25 -18.64 5.12
N ASN A 198 9.05 -19.59 4.63
CA ASN A 198 10.04 -19.31 3.59
C ASN A 198 9.35 -18.96 2.28
N TYR A 199 8.33 -19.75 1.88
CA TYR A 199 7.52 -19.50 0.69
C TYR A 199 6.92 -18.08 0.66
N LEU A 200 6.34 -17.64 1.78
CA LEU A 200 5.76 -16.31 1.90
C LEU A 200 6.82 -15.21 1.96
N SER A 201 7.96 -15.45 2.63
CA SER A 201 9.04 -14.46 2.74
C SER A 201 9.70 -14.12 1.41
N GLU A 202 9.67 -15.04 0.44
CA GLU A 202 10.16 -14.78 -0.92
C GLU A 202 9.21 -13.93 -1.76
N ARG A 203 7.93 -13.83 -1.36
CA ARG A 203 6.84 -13.21 -2.12
C ARG A 203 6.25 -11.96 -1.46
N LEU A 204 6.41 -11.84 -0.17
CA LEU A 204 5.95 -10.68 0.61
C LEU A 204 7.12 -9.78 0.99
N PRO A 205 6.93 -8.47 0.97
CA PRO A 205 7.92 -7.53 1.48
C PRO A 205 8.15 -7.76 3.00
N SER A 206 9.39 -7.61 3.39
CA SER A 206 9.83 -7.64 4.80
C SER A 206 9.34 -6.43 5.59
#